data_462e393dc7e94a8aaaebc13b44f66c63
#
_entry.id   462e393dc7e94a8aaaebc13b44f66c63
#
_cell.length_a   1.000
_cell.length_b   1.000
_cell.length_c   1.000
_cell.angle_alpha   90.00
_cell.angle_beta   90.00
_cell.angle_gamma   90.00
#
_symmetry.space_group_name_H-M   'P 1'
#
loop_
_entity.id
_entity.type
_entity.pdbx_description
1 polymer ?
#
loop_
_entity_poly.entity_id
_entity_poly.type
_entity_poly.pdbx_seq_one_letter_code
_entity_poly.pdbx_strand_id
1 'polypeptide(L)'
;MPESSKGRVLMLLENYYPQDTRVRNEAALLIEAGYQVSVICWRKRAQTSFENVKGVKVYRVRPMDVFQKTPSPNSGPLGRLWLKLKSVLGYVLEYGFFTTACAVVSVRVFLTDGFDVIHAHNPPDMLFMVALPYKLMGKKFVFDHHDLCPELYRSRYGAGEGFYAKVLGWFEWCSLKLANITIATNESYKQVQVRRGGKDPSTIFVVRNGPDETRMTPATPSARLRAMNKSILCYVGALNPQDGVDYLLRSLRILKDDLKRTDFHCVIMGSGDSLQDLRDLSSQLKLDNCVELTGFIAEDELRSNLAAADICVDPDPSSPLNDVSTWIKIMEYMANGKPIVTFDLKETHFSAQEAALYVPPNDERLFAMGIAKLMDDAPLRRKMGEFGRARVEKDLQWSVVSASLLDAYRKLLPGNTPTFSRKEPELSARQS
;
A
#
# COMPACT_ATOMS: atom_id res chain seq x y z
N MET A 1 -24.91 2.14 32.03
CA MET A 1 -23.59 1.58 32.41
C MET A 1 -22.72 1.66 31.15
N PRO A 2 -21.47 2.10 31.20
CA PRO A 2 -20.63 2.00 30.02
C PRO A 2 -20.50 0.55 29.64
N GLU A 3 -20.82 0.18 28.38
CA GLU A 3 -20.62 -1.17 27.87
C GLU A 3 -19.20 -1.60 28.14
N SER A 4 -19.03 -2.80 28.71
CA SER A 4 -17.71 -3.33 29.03
C SER A 4 -16.91 -3.46 27.74
N SER A 5 -15.78 -2.75 27.63
CA SER A 5 -14.88 -2.84 26.48
C SER A 5 -14.50 -4.30 26.21
N LYS A 6 -14.57 -4.70 24.94
CA LYS A 6 -14.20 -6.07 24.49
C LYS A 6 -12.70 -6.36 24.59
N GLY A 7 -11.88 -5.35 24.88
CA GLY A 7 -10.44 -5.45 25.01
C GLY A 7 -9.76 -4.16 24.56
N ARG A 8 -8.50 -4.03 24.92
CA ARG A 8 -7.69 -2.84 24.65
C ARG A 8 -6.54 -3.21 23.72
N VAL A 9 -6.41 -2.47 22.64
CA VAL A 9 -5.43 -2.72 21.58
C VAL A 9 -4.43 -1.58 21.52
N LEU A 10 -3.14 -1.90 21.56
CA LEU A 10 -2.07 -0.97 21.27
C LEU A 10 -1.51 -1.27 19.87
N MET A 11 -1.71 -0.35 18.93
CA MET A 11 -1.12 -0.41 17.59
C MET A 11 0.22 0.31 17.55
N LEU A 12 1.20 -0.29 16.88
CA LEU A 12 2.52 0.30 16.65
C LEU A 12 2.68 0.56 15.15
N LEU A 13 2.90 1.82 14.77
CA LEU A 13 2.91 2.28 13.38
C LEU A 13 4.11 3.19 13.10
N GLU A 14 5.04 2.76 12.27
CA GLU A 14 6.17 3.57 11.79
C GLU A 14 5.73 4.46 10.60
N ASN A 15 4.67 5.20 10.78
CA ASN A 15 4.11 6.16 9.84
C ASN A 15 3.32 7.22 10.63
N TYR A 16 2.58 8.09 9.95
CA TYR A 16 1.75 9.12 10.56
C TYR A 16 0.28 8.68 10.65
N TYR A 17 -0.32 8.85 11.84
CA TYR A 17 -1.74 8.61 12.05
C TYR A 17 -2.50 9.96 12.16
N PRO A 18 -3.64 10.16 11.46
CA PRO A 18 -4.48 9.20 10.72
C PRO A 18 -4.18 9.10 9.21
N GLN A 19 -3.00 9.52 8.73
CA GLN A 19 -2.67 9.54 7.30
C GLN A 19 -2.46 8.14 6.72
N ASP A 20 -2.01 7.19 7.52
CA ASP A 20 -1.95 5.79 7.11
C ASP A 20 -3.37 5.21 6.98
N THR A 21 -3.78 4.93 5.74
CA THR A 21 -5.14 4.50 5.42
C THR A 21 -5.44 3.12 6.00
N ARG A 22 -4.48 2.18 5.96
CA ARG A 22 -4.68 0.82 6.49
C ARG A 22 -4.93 0.86 7.99
N VAL A 23 -4.01 1.43 8.75
CA VAL A 23 -4.12 1.49 10.22
C VAL A 23 -5.30 2.33 10.67
N ARG A 24 -5.62 3.41 9.95
CA ARG A 24 -6.83 4.21 10.21
C ARG A 24 -8.11 3.38 10.08
N ASN A 25 -8.24 2.61 9.00
CA ASN A 25 -9.42 1.80 8.74
C ASN A 25 -9.53 0.63 9.73
N GLU A 26 -8.42 -0.02 10.06
CA GLU A 26 -8.39 -1.10 11.06
C GLU A 26 -8.74 -0.59 12.46
N ALA A 27 -8.19 0.57 12.87
CA ALA A 27 -8.51 1.19 14.16
C ALA A 27 -9.98 1.59 14.26
N ALA A 28 -10.54 2.18 13.19
CA ALA A 28 -11.95 2.54 13.14
C ALA A 28 -12.86 1.31 13.28
N LEU A 29 -12.57 0.25 12.52
CA LEU A 29 -13.32 -1.02 12.59
C LEU A 29 -13.28 -1.64 13.99
N LEU A 30 -12.12 -1.63 14.64
CA LEU A 30 -11.97 -2.18 15.99
C LEU A 30 -12.75 -1.35 17.03
N ILE A 31 -12.78 -0.02 16.89
CA ILE A 31 -13.60 0.84 17.75
C ILE A 31 -15.09 0.55 17.54
N GLU A 32 -15.55 0.47 16.29
CA GLU A 32 -16.94 0.11 15.96
C GLU A 32 -17.32 -1.27 16.52
N ALA A 33 -16.36 -2.20 16.55
CA ALA A 33 -16.53 -3.51 17.15
C ALA A 33 -16.50 -3.50 18.70
N GLY A 34 -16.26 -2.35 19.35
CA GLY A 34 -16.28 -2.19 20.82
C GLY A 34 -14.91 -2.37 21.50
N TYR A 35 -13.81 -2.34 20.77
CA TYR A 35 -12.46 -2.32 21.35
C TYR A 35 -12.03 -0.88 21.65
N GLN A 36 -11.16 -0.72 22.64
CA GLN A 36 -10.44 0.54 22.85
C GLN A 36 -9.11 0.48 22.11
N VAL A 37 -8.80 1.50 21.32
CA VAL A 37 -7.60 1.52 20.48
C VAL A 37 -6.69 2.68 20.87
N SER A 38 -5.42 2.36 21.10
CA SER A 38 -4.32 3.31 21.24
C SER A 38 -3.32 3.07 20.09
N VAL A 39 -2.73 4.15 19.55
CA VAL A 39 -1.73 4.09 18.47
C VAL A 39 -0.47 4.83 18.90
N ILE A 40 0.70 4.21 18.75
CA ILE A 40 1.99 4.89 18.81
C ILE A 40 2.48 5.08 17.39
N CYS A 41 2.78 6.33 17.00
CA CYS A 41 3.13 6.70 15.63
C CYS A 41 4.10 7.89 15.57
N TRP A 42 4.58 8.24 14.36
CA TRP A 42 5.39 9.44 14.14
C TRP A 42 4.59 10.74 14.36
N ARG A 43 5.28 11.80 14.75
CA ARG A 43 4.77 13.15 15.00
C ARG A 43 5.21 14.13 13.92
N LYS A 44 4.29 14.77 13.23
CA LYS A 44 4.57 15.95 12.39
C LYS A 44 4.83 17.19 13.27
N ARG A 45 5.57 18.19 12.75
CA ARG A 45 5.98 19.38 13.51
C ARG A 45 4.83 20.12 14.18
N ALA A 46 3.67 20.22 13.52
CA ALA A 46 2.48 20.93 14.03
C ALA A 46 1.58 20.10 14.97
N GLN A 47 1.88 18.81 15.18
CA GLN A 47 1.01 17.92 15.98
C GLN A 47 1.44 17.91 17.45
N THR A 48 0.48 17.64 18.36
CA THR A 48 0.72 17.37 19.78
C THR A 48 1.30 15.96 19.98
N SER A 49 1.95 15.73 21.14
CA SER A 49 2.46 14.40 21.50
C SER A 49 1.38 13.39 21.87
N PHE A 50 0.20 13.89 22.25
CA PHE A 50 -0.98 13.09 22.56
C PHE A 50 -2.24 13.79 22.03
N GLU A 51 -3.15 13.00 21.49
CA GLU A 51 -4.43 13.48 20.97
C GLU A 51 -5.45 12.32 20.90
N ASN A 52 -6.74 12.62 21.04
CA ASN A 52 -7.81 11.68 20.72
C ASN A 52 -8.35 12.00 19.33
N VAL A 53 -8.18 11.08 18.40
CA VAL A 53 -8.64 11.23 17.02
C VAL A 53 -9.77 10.24 16.76
N LYS A 54 -11.00 10.71 16.71
CA LYS A 54 -12.20 9.87 16.47
C LYS A 54 -12.26 8.63 17.39
N GLY A 55 -11.97 8.80 18.68
CA GLY A 55 -11.99 7.71 19.66
C GLY A 55 -10.66 6.95 19.82
N VAL A 56 -9.72 7.12 18.90
CA VAL A 56 -8.37 6.53 19.00
C VAL A 56 -7.47 7.41 19.83
N LYS A 57 -6.81 6.86 20.85
CA LYS A 57 -5.79 7.54 21.65
C LYS A 57 -4.46 7.50 20.91
N VAL A 58 -3.98 8.62 20.42
CA VAL A 58 -2.76 8.71 19.58
C VAL A 58 -1.60 9.27 20.37
N TYR A 59 -0.56 8.46 20.55
CA TYR A 59 0.70 8.81 21.19
C TYR A 59 1.76 9.03 20.10
N ARG A 60 2.28 10.23 19.96
CA ARG A 60 3.18 10.60 18.88
C ARG A 60 4.61 10.79 19.34
N VAL A 61 5.54 10.16 18.65
CA VAL A 61 6.99 10.25 18.84
C VAL A 61 7.59 11.15 17.77
N ARG A 62 8.53 12.01 18.14
CA ARG A 62 9.26 12.86 17.17
C ARG A 62 10.17 11.97 16.32
N PRO A 63 10.13 12.08 14.98
CA PRO A 63 11.11 11.40 14.14
C PRO A 63 12.51 11.97 14.40
N MET A 64 13.52 11.16 14.21
CA MET A 64 14.90 11.57 14.30
C MET A 64 15.34 12.10 12.93
N ASP A 65 15.41 13.44 12.79
CA ASP A 65 15.82 14.12 11.54
C ASP A 65 17.35 13.99 11.29
N VAL A 66 17.92 12.77 11.31
CA VAL A 66 19.38 12.58 11.23
C VAL A 66 19.89 12.49 9.80
N PHE A 67 19.04 12.09 8.83
CA PHE A 67 19.50 11.93 7.45
C PHE A 67 18.45 12.42 6.44
N GLN A 68 18.84 13.36 5.57
CA GLN A 68 18.08 13.66 4.37
C GLN A 68 18.14 12.45 3.43
N LYS A 69 16.98 11.89 3.07
CA LYS A 69 16.83 10.67 2.27
C LYS A 69 17.14 10.84 0.78
N THR A 70 17.62 12.01 0.33
CA THR A 70 17.79 12.32 -1.10
C THR A 70 19.24 12.07 -1.56
N PRO A 71 19.50 11.12 -2.46
CA PRO A 71 20.79 11.01 -3.13
C PRO A 71 21.01 12.21 -4.07
N SER A 72 22.19 12.80 -4.05
CA SER A 72 22.60 13.77 -5.06
C SER A 72 22.88 13.07 -6.40
N PRO A 73 22.33 13.53 -7.54
CA PRO A 73 22.47 12.85 -8.84
C PRO A 73 23.92 12.75 -9.37
N ASN A 74 24.85 13.53 -8.86
CA ASN A 74 26.18 13.72 -9.43
C ASN A 74 27.33 12.98 -8.74
N SER A 75 27.06 11.85 -8.05
CA SER A 75 28.10 11.11 -7.37
C SER A 75 28.68 9.97 -8.24
N GLY A 76 29.99 9.95 -8.43
CA GLY A 76 30.70 8.83 -9.08
C GLY A 76 30.50 7.49 -8.35
N PRO A 77 31.07 6.34 -8.86
CA PRO A 77 30.81 5.00 -8.32
C PRO A 77 31.04 4.86 -6.82
N LEU A 78 32.11 5.45 -6.30
CA LEU A 78 32.45 5.48 -4.86
C LEU A 78 31.44 6.33 -4.06
N GLY A 79 30.98 7.43 -4.62
CA GLY A 79 29.93 8.27 -4.01
C GLY A 79 28.61 7.55 -3.92
N ARG A 80 28.21 6.78 -4.94
CA ARG A 80 27.01 5.93 -4.93
C ARG A 80 27.07 4.83 -3.88
N LEU A 81 28.24 4.18 -3.71
CA LEU A 81 28.43 3.17 -2.67
C LEU A 81 28.33 3.81 -1.26
N TRP A 82 28.92 4.97 -1.06
CA TRP A 82 28.87 5.68 0.21
C TRP A 82 27.44 6.16 0.56
N LEU A 83 26.70 6.65 -0.44
CA LEU A 83 25.28 7.02 -0.29
C LEU A 83 24.41 5.82 0.05
N LYS A 84 24.64 4.65 -0.59
CA LYS A 84 23.94 3.41 -0.23
C LYS A 84 24.20 3.01 1.23
N LEU A 85 25.45 3.03 1.67
CA LEU A 85 25.80 2.73 3.07
C LEU A 85 25.16 3.71 4.05
N LYS A 86 25.19 5.00 3.73
CA LYS A 86 24.53 6.05 4.53
C LYS A 86 23.03 5.86 4.61
N SER A 87 22.36 5.52 3.51
CA SER A 87 20.93 5.25 3.49
C SER A 87 20.56 4.03 4.32
N VAL A 88 21.29 2.92 4.18
CA VAL A 88 21.06 1.70 4.98
C VAL A 88 21.26 1.98 6.47
N LEU A 89 22.35 2.67 6.83
CA LEU A 89 22.61 3.06 8.22
C LEU A 89 21.50 3.97 8.74
N GLY A 90 21.01 4.90 7.91
CA GLY A 90 19.88 5.79 8.24
C GLY A 90 18.61 5.00 8.58
N TYR A 91 18.24 4.01 7.76
CA TYR A 91 17.08 3.15 8.05
C TYR A 91 17.26 2.32 9.32
N VAL A 92 18.44 1.76 9.54
CA VAL A 92 18.73 0.99 10.77
C VAL A 92 18.60 1.86 12.02
N LEU A 93 19.11 3.09 11.96
CA LEU A 93 19.02 4.03 13.07
C LEU A 93 17.58 4.53 13.28
N GLU A 94 16.85 4.82 12.20
CA GLU A 94 15.45 5.28 12.26
C GLU A 94 14.55 4.19 12.85
N TYR A 95 14.64 2.96 12.35
CA TYR A 95 13.86 1.82 12.84
C TYR A 95 14.24 1.42 14.27
N GLY A 96 15.54 1.44 14.59
CA GLY A 96 16.03 1.21 15.96
C GLY A 96 15.54 2.27 16.93
N PHE A 97 15.60 3.54 16.54
CA PHE A 97 15.08 4.65 17.34
C PHE A 97 13.56 4.54 17.53
N PHE A 98 12.80 4.27 16.46
CA PHE A 98 11.34 4.11 16.55
C PHE A 98 10.98 2.94 17.47
N THR A 99 11.63 1.80 17.34
CA THR A 99 11.41 0.62 18.18
C THR A 99 11.68 0.92 19.65
N THR A 100 12.79 1.63 19.95
CA THR A 100 13.14 2.04 21.30
C THR A 100 12.12 3.03 21.85
N ALA A 101 11.71 4.01 21.06
CA ALA A 101 10.68 4.96 21.45
C ALA A 101 9.33 4.28 21.70
N CYS A 102 8.94 3.32 20.87
CA CYS A 102 7.76 2.48 21.08
C CYS A 102 7.86 1.69 22.40
N ALA A 103 9.03 1.13 22.73
CA ALA A 103 9.24 0.43 23.98
C ALA A 103 9.02 1.35 25.19
N VAL A 104 9.57 2.56 25.17
CA VAL A 104 9.40 3.54 26.26
C VAL A 104 7.95 4.02 26.37
N VAL A 105 7.33 4.42 25.24
CA VAL A 105 5.96 4.95 25.23
C VAL A 105 4.94 3.85 25.58
N SER A 106 5.19 2.60 25.15
CA SER A 106 4.30 1.48 25.49
C SER A 106 4.21 1.22 26.99
N VAL A 107 5.30 1.44 27.76
CA VAL A 107 5.25 1.36 29.25
C VAL A 107 4.28 2.39 29.80
N ARG A 108 4.35 3.65 29.33
CA ARG A 108 3.42 4.68 29.73
C ARG A 108 1.98 4.28 29.40
N VAL A 109 1.71 3.84 28.16
CA VAL A 109 0.37 3.40 27.75
C VAL A 109 -0.10 2.23 28.60
N PHE A 110 0.78 1.28 28.94
CA PHE A 110 0.44 0.14 29.78
C PHE A 110 0.01 0.55 31.18
N LEU A 111 0.68 1.52 31.76
CA LEU A 111 0.40 2.03 33.12
C LEU A 111 -0.83 2.94 33.19
N THR A 112 -1.12 3.71 32.13
CA THR A 112 -2.24 4.67 32.11
C THR A 112 -3.53 4.09 31.55
N ASP A 113 -3.47 3.45 30.39
CA ASP A 113 -4.63 2.94 29.66
C ASP A 113 -4.74 1.40 29.74
N GLY A 114 -3.61 0.74 29.90
CA GLY A 114 -3.47 -0.70 29.75
C GLY A 114 -3.73 -1.15 28.30
N PHE A 115 -3.33 -2.38 28.02
CA PHE A 115 -3.71 -3.09 26.79
C PHE A 115 -3.66 -4.60 26.98
N ASP A 116 -4.39 -5.29 26.13
CA ASP A 116 -4.51 -6.75 26.14
C ASP A 116 -3.85 -7.36 24.91
N VAL A 117 -3.74 -6.55 23.85
CA VAL A 117 -3.15 -6.90 22.56
C VAL A 117 -2.17 -5.82 22.12
N ILE A 118 -0.98 -6.21 21.66
CA ILE A 118 -0.11 -5.37 20.83
C ILE A 118 -0.31 -5.80 19.38
N HIS A 119 -0.62 -4.85 18.50
CA HIS A 119 -0.77 -5.02 17.08
C HIS A 119 0.32 -4.21 16.37
N ALA A 120 1.39 -4.87 15.92
CA ALA A 120 2.49 -4.21 15.22
C ALA A 120 2.30 -4.29 13.72
N HIS A 121 2.39 -3.14 13.06
CA HIS A 121 2.37 -2.99 11.61
C HIS A 121 3.80 -2.84 11.11
N ASN A 122 4.22 -3.71 10.20
CA ASN A 122 5.53 -3.58 9.60
C ASN A 122 5.52 -2.62 8.39
N PRO A 123 6.65 -2.03 7.98
CA PRO A 123 7.92 -2.01 8.69
C PRO A 123 7.89 -1.20 9.99
N PRO A 124 8.84 -1.40 10.93
CA PRO A 124 9.93 -2.37 10.91
C PRO A 124 9.56 -3.72 11.54
N ASP A 125 10.14 -4.80 11.01
CA ASP A 125 9.87 -6.17 11.54
C ASP A 125 10.41 -6.37 12.96
N MET A 126 11.28 -5.51 13.46
CA MET A 126 11.86 -5.61 14.79
C MET A 126 10.90 -5.19 15.94
N LEU A 127 9.69 -4.75 15.65
CA LEU A 127 8.68 -4.38 16.66
C LEU A 127 8.27 -5.53 17.58
N PHE A 128 8.58 -6.79 17.23
CA PHE A 128 8.43 -7.92 18.15
C PHE A 128 9.20 -7.73 19.46
N MET A 129 10.31 -6.98 19.45
CA MET A 129 11.10 -6.68 20.64
C MET A 129 10.31 -5.86 21.64
N VAL A 130 9.40 -4.99 21.19
CA VAL A 130 8.47 -4.25 22.05
C VAL A 130 7.39 -5.19 22.61
N ALA A 131 6.91 -6.13 21.79
CA ALA A 131 5.85 -7.05 22.20
C ALA A 131 6.32 -8.15 23.16
N LEU A 132 7.59 -8.57 23.07
CA LEU A 132 8.15 -9.72 23.81
C LEU A 132 7.94 -9.62 25.34
N PRO A 133 8.31 -8.55 26.06
CA PRO A 133 8.11 -8.47 27.50
C PRO A 133 6.63 -8.55 27.89
N TYR A 134 5.73 -7.95 27.13
CA TYR A 134 4.30 -8.00 27.40
C TYR A 134 3.70 -9.37 27.11
N LYS A 135 4.23 -10.07 26.12
CA LYS A 135 3.83 -11.45 25.85
C LYS A 135 4.19 -12.38 27.01
N LEU A 136 5.36 -12.18 27.63
CA LEU A 136 5.74 -12.92 28.85
C LEU A 136 4.81 -12.59 30.04
N MET A 137 4.16 -11.41 30.03
CA MET A 137 3.12 -11.01 30.98
C MET A 137 1.70 -11.51 30.57
N GLY A 138 1.59 -12.38 29.58
CA GLY A 138 0.31 -12.95 29.13
C GLY A 138 -0.45 -12.13 28.09
N LYS A 139 0.10 -10.96 27.62
CA LYS A 139 -0.54 -10.18 26.58
C LYS A 139 -0.43 -10.87 25.22
N LYS A 140 -1.34 -10.53 24.30
CA LYS A 140 -1.35 -11.11 22.96
C LYS A 140 -0.58 -10.24 21.99
N PHE A 141 0.02 -10.87 20.97
CA PHE A 141 0.74 -10.17 19.91
C PHE A 141 0.16 -10.52 18.54
N VAL A 142 -0.24 -9.50 17.79
CA VAL A 142 -0.64 -9.55 16.38
C VAL A 142 0.45 -8.88 15.56
N PHE A 143 0.92 -9.55 14.52
CA PHE A 143 1.87 -9.01 13.57
C PHE A 143 1.19 -8.83 12.21
N ASP A 144 0.95 -7.58 11.82
CA ASP A 144 0.43 -7.23 10.50
C ASP A 144 1.59 -7.12 9.51
N HIS A 145 1.76 -8.17 8.74
CA HIS A 145 2.83 -8.34 7.77
C HIS A 145 2.34 -7.90 6.39
N HIS A 146 2.41 -6.61 6.11
CA HIS A 146 1.93 -6.03 4.86
C HIS A 146 3.05 -5.57 3.92
N ASP A 147 4.32 -5.59 4.38
CA ASP A 147 5.50 -5.35 3.57
C ASP A 147 6.50 -6.50 3.70
N LEU A 148 7.10 -6.93 2.59
CA LEU A 148 8.18 -7.90 2.57
C LEU A 148 9.52 -7.16 2.63
N CYS A 149 9.95 -6.81 3.85
CA CYS A 149 11.15 -6.01 4.07
C CYS A 149 12.42 -6.55 3.38
N PRO A 150 12.71 -7.87 3.36
CA PRO A 150 13.85 -8.42 2.63
C PRO A 150 13.76 -8.18 1.11
N GLU A 151 12.60 -8.39 0.49
CA GLU A 151 12.36 -8.19 -0.94
C GLU A 151 12.41 -6.71 -1.30
N LEU A 152 11.78 -5.85 -0.49
CA LEU A 152 11.79 -4.41 -0.68
C LEU A 152 13.21 -3.85 -0.62
N TYR A 153 14.03 -4.33 0.32
CA TYR A 153 15.45 -3.98 0.40
C TYR A 153 16.20 -4.38 -0.87
N ARG A 154 16.01 -5.63 -1.35
CA ARG A 154 16.67 -6.12 -2.57
C ARG A 154 16.27 -5.31 -3.80
N SER A 155 14.98 -5.01 -3.94
CA SER A 155 14.45 -4.22 -5.06
C SER A 155 15.03 -2.80 -5.08
N ARG A 156 15.06 -2.13 -3.92
CA ARG A 156 15.52 -0.74 -3.81
C ARG A 156 17.02 -0.57 -4.01
N TYR A 157 17.84 -1.52 -3.55
CA TYR A 157 19.28 -1.37 -3.54
C TYR A 157 20.00 -2.27 -4.55
N GLY A 158 19.27 -3.07 -5.35
CA GLY A 158 19.86 -4.02 -6.29
C GLY A 158 20.77 -5.03 -5.58
N ALA A 159 20.50 -5.33 -4.32
CA ALA A 159 21.33 -6.17 -3.49
C ALA A 159 20.92 -7.64 -3.64
N GLY A 160 21.88 -8.53 -3.86
CA GLY A 160 21.66 -9.97 -3.76
C GLY A 160 21.39 -10.41 -2.30
N GLU A 161 21.62 -11.69 -1.99
CA GLU A 161 21.50 -12.30 -0.67
C GLU A 161 22.58 -11.81 0.33
N GLY A 162 22.70 -10.49 0.51
CA GLY A 162 23.66 -9.88 1.41
C GLY A 162 23.30 -10.04 2.89
N PHE A 163 24.23 -9.69 3.77
CA PHE A 163 24.08 -9.77 5.22
C PHE A 163 22.81 -9.06 5.72
N TYR A 164 22.49 -7.87 5.20
CA TYR A 164 21.31 -7.10 5.62
C TYR A 164 19.99 -7.77 5.25
N ALA A 165 19.89 -8.37 4.07
CA ALA A 165 18.70 -9.12 3.68
C ALA A 165 18.45 -10.31 4.61
N LYS A 166 19.55 -10.99 5.07
CA LYS A 166 19.46 -12.09 6.05
C LYS A 166 19.01 -11.58 7.43
N VAL A 167 19.52 -10.42 7.86
CA VAL A 167 19.10 -9.79 9.13
C VAL A 167 17.63 -9.40 9.08
N LEU A 168 17.15 -8.78 7.99
CA LEU A 168 15.73 -8.47 7.81
C LEU A 168 14.87 -9.73 7.82
N GLY A 169 15.27 -10.78 7.11
CA GLY A 169 14.60 -12.08 7.14
C GLY A 169 14.56 -12.72 8.52
N TRP A 170 15.60 -12.50 9.35
CA TRP A 170 15.62 -12.97 10.73
C TRP A 170 14.65 -12.19 11.62
N PHE A 171 14.56 -10.87 11.48
CA PHE A 171 13.56 -10.07 12.19
C PHE A 171 12.13 -10.45 11.81
N GLU A 172 11.87 -10.63 10.50
CA GLU A 172 10.59 -11.14 9.99
C GLU A 172 10.25 -12.49 10.64
N TRP A 173 11.20 -13.44 10.64
CA TRP A 173 11.02 -14.75 11.25
C TRP A 173 10.72 -14.65 12.75
N CYS A 174 11.42 -13.81 13.50
CA CYS A 174 11.17 -13.57 14.91
C CYS A 174 9.75 -13.05 15.16
N SER A 175 9.30 -12.06 14.38
CA SER A 175 7.96 -11.51 14.48
C SER A 175 6.89 -12.55 14.18
N LEU A 176 7.06 -13.33 13.11
CA LEU A 176 6.16 -14.42 12.76
C LEU A 176 6.08 -15.50 13.84
N LYS A 177 7.23 -15.89 14.42
CA LYS A 177 7.27 -16.90 15.50
C LYS A 177 6.66 -16.40 16.80
N LEU A 178 6.90 -15.15 17.17
CA LEU A 178 6.39 -14.57 18.41
C LEU A 178 4.88 -14.32 18.35
N ALA A 179 4.35 -13.92 17.20
CA ALA A 179 2.95 -13.53 17.05
C ALA A 179 1.98 -14.68 17.39
N ASN A 180 0.90 -14.37 18.11
CA ASN A 180 -0.21 -15.30 18.33
C ASN A 180 -1.00 -15.48 17.02
N ILE A 181 -1.27 -14.36 16.35
CA ILE A 181 -1.97 -14.27 15.07
C ILE A 181 -1.13 -13.38 14.16
N THR A 182 -1.11 -13.69 12.88
CA THR A 182 -0.53 -12.81 11.87
C THR A 182 -1.58 -12.42 10.84
N ILE A 183 -1.42 -11.23 10.30
CA ILE A 183 -2.23 -10.71 9.22
C ILE A 183 -1.36 -10.67 7.96
N ALA A 184 -1.96 -11.00 6.83
CA ALA A 184 -1.35 -10.91 5.51
C ALA A 184 -2.25 -10.09 4.59
N THR A 185 -1.68 -9.34 3.65
CA THR A 185 -2.45 -8.54 2.69
C THR A 185 -3.10 -9.38 1.59
N ASN A 186 -2.59 -10.59 1.35
CA ASN A 186 -3.06 -11.49 0.31
C ASN A 186 -2.63 -12.94 0.58
N GLU A 187 -3.10 -13.87 -0.27
CA GLU A 187 -2.76 -15.29 -0.14
C GLU A 187 -1.28 -15.57 -0.43
N SER A 188 -0.63 -14.80 -1.29
CA SER A 188 0.81 -14.95 -1.56
C SER A 188 1.65 -14.59 -0.34
N TYR A 189 1.32 -13.51 0.37
CA TYR A 189 1.97 -13.16 1.65
C TYR A 189 1.68 -14.21 2.73
N LYS A 190 0.46 -14.72 2.81
CA LYS A 190 0.14 -15.86 3.68
C LYS A 190 1.05 -17.05 3.41
N GLN A 191 1.29 -17.40 2.14
CA GLN A 191 2.21 -18.47 1.77
C GLN A 191 3.68 -18.16 2.14
N VAL A 192 4.09 -16.90 2.07
CA VAL A 192 5.41 -16.47 2.56
C VAL A 192 5.53 -16.71 4.06
N GLN A 193 4.52 -16.33 4.85
CA GLN A 193 4.51 -16.54 6.31
C GLN A 193 4.56 -18.04 6.68
N VAL A 194 3.84 -18.89 5.92
CA VAL A 194 3.90 -20.34 6.12
C VAL A 194 5.28 -20.90 5.80
N ARG A 195 5.81 -20.59 4.62
CA ARG A 195 7.10 -21.15 4.15
C ARG A 195 8.29 -20.64 4.94
N ARG A 196 8.36 -19.32 5.15
CA ARG A 196 9.51 -18.64 5.75
C ARG A 196 9.44 -18.62 7.28
N GLY A 197 8.25 -18.32 7.81
CA GLY A 197 8.02 -18.28 9.25
C GLY A 197 7.67 -19.63 9.86
N GLY A 198 7.30 -20.64 9.08
CA GLY A 198 6.73 -21.89 9.59
C GLY A 198 5.48 -21.64 10.43
N LYS A 199 4.66 -20.65 10.02
CA LYS A 199 3.45 -20.23 10.73
C LYS A 199 2.32 -21.21 10.42
N ASP A 200 1.53 -21.55 11.44
CA ASP A 200 0.32 -22.35 11.26
C ASP A 200 -0.71 -21.55 10.41
N PRO A 201 -1.13 -22.07 9.24
CA PRO A 201 -2.08 -21.40 8.36
C PRO A 201 -3.39 -20.98 9.04
N SER A 202 -3.82 -21.71 10.08
CA SER A 202 -5.03 -21.41 10.84
C SER A 202 -4.89 -20.14 11.71
N THR A 203 -3.68 -19.66 11.95
CA THR A 203 -3.38 -18.43 12.71
C THR A 203 -3.04 -17.23 11.82
N ILE A 204 -3.14 -17.40 10.49
CA ILE A 204 -2.89 -16.34 9.51
C ILE A 204 -4.22 -15.91 8.91
N PHE A 205 -4.54 -14.64 9.04
CA PHE A 205 -5.74 -14.03 8.48
C PHE A 205 -5.38 -13.12 7.32
N VAL A 206 -6.09 -13.26 6.19
CA VAL A 206 -5.88 -12.38 5.04
C VAL A 206 -6.82 -11.19 5.17
N VAL A 207 -6.24 -10.01 5.38
CA VAL A 207 -6.93 -8.72 5.43
C VAL A 207 -6.39 -7.86 4.29
N ARG A 208 -7.09 -7.84 3.17
CA ARG A 208 -6.68 -7.08 1.98
C ARG A 208 -6.80 -5.58 2.24
N ASN A 209 -5.93 -4.81 1.58
CA ASN A 209 -6.15 -3.38 1.49
C ASN A 209 -7.37 -3.14 0.60
N GLY A 210 -8.30 -2.32 1.06
CA GLY A 210 -9.35 -1.76 0.20
C GLY A 210 -8.85 -0.50 -0.52
N PRO A 211 -9.54 -0.07 -1.58
CA PRO A 211 -9.27 1.24 -2.19
C PRO A 211 -9.58 2.36 -1.19
N ASP A 212 -8.93 3.52 -1.33
CA ASP A 212 -9.27 4.69 -0.52
C ASP A 212 -10.67 5.18 -0.89
N GLU A 213 -11.57 5.27 0.11
CA GLU A 213 -12.97 5.67 -0.11
C GLU A 213 -13.08 7.06 -0.75
N THR A 214 -12.15 7.96 -0.46
CA THR A 214 -12.13 9.30 -1.07
C THR A 214 -11.90 9.23 -2.58
N ARG A 215 -11.11 8.25 -3.05
CA ARG A 215 -10.82 8.01 -4.46
C ARG A 215 -11.88 7.20 -5.19
N MET A 216 -12.79 6.57 -4.47
CA MET A 216 -13.95 5.88 -5.04
C MET A 216 -15.08 6.84 -5.41
N THR A 217 -15.13 8.04 -4.82
CA THR A 217 -16.17 9.02 -5.10
C THR A 217 -16.01 9.59 -6.52
N PRO A 218 -17.06 9.64 -7.33
CA PRO A 218 -17.01 10.25 -8.66
C PRO A 218 -16.45 11.68 -8.61
N ALA A 219 -15.52 11.99 -9.50
CA ALA A 219 -14.93 13.33 -9.64
C ALA A 219 -15.23 13.88 -11.04
N THR A 220 -15.27 15.21 -11.16
CA THR A 220 -15.40 15.87 -12.46
C THR A 220 -14.11 15.67 -13.27
N PRO A 221 -14.20 15.12 -14.50
CA PRO A 221 -13.03 14.93 -15.34
C PRO A 221 -12.29 16.24 -15.63
N SER A 222 -10.97 16.19 -15.65
CA SER A 222 -10.11 17.35 -15.98
C SER A 222 -10.44 17.91 -17.36
N ALA A 223 -10.96 19.14 -17.39
CA ALA A 223 -11.30 19.84 -18.63
C ALA A 223 -10.04 20.04 -19.51
N ARG A 224 -8.88 20.28 -18.90
CA ARG A 224 -7.59 20.41 -19.59
C ARG A 224 -7.26 19.14 -20.39
N LEU A 225 -7.36 17.97 -19.75
CA LEU A 225 -7.03 16.71 -20.40
C LEU A 225 -8.05 16.36 -21.49
N ARG A 226 -9.34 16.56 -21.23
CA ARG A 226 -10.41 16.30 -22.22
C ARG A 226 -10.33 17.22 -23.44
N ALA A 227 -9.87 18.45 -23.30
CA ALA A 227 -9.67 19.38 -24.41
C ALA A 227 -8.54 18.97 -25.35
N MET A 228 -7.68 18.02 -24.99
CA MET A 228 -6.59 17.54 -25.86
C MET A 228 -7.08 16.69 -27.04
N ASN A 229 -8.31 16.17 -26.98
CA ASN A 229 -8.88 15.24 -27.98
C ASN A 229 -7.95 14.04 -28.28
N LYS A 230 -7.30 13.52 -27.26
CA LYS A 230 -6.39 12.38 -27.30
C LYS A 230 -6.87 11.29 -26.34
N SER A 231 -6.41 10.06 -26.55
CA SER A 231 -6.55 9.02 -25.54
C SER A 231 -5.71 9.36 -24.30
N ILE A 232 -6.35 9.48 -23.16
CA ILE A 232 -5.69 9.83 -21.90
C ILE A 232 -5.30 8.55 -21.17
N LEU A 233 -3.98 8.35 -21.04
CA LEU A 233 -3.39 7.28 -20.24
C LEU A 233 -3.07 7.83 -18.85
N CYS A 234 -3.25 7.03 -17.80
CA CYS A 234 -3.03 7.50 -16.44
C CYS A 234 -2.29 6.47 -15.59
N TYR A 235 -1.24 6.92 -14.90
CA TYR A 235 -0.58 6.19 -13.82
C TYR A 235 -0.71 6.97 -12.51
N VAL A 236 -1.04 6.28 -11.42
CA VAL A 236 -1.07 6.82 -10.06
C VAL A 236 -0.25 5.93 -9.15
N GLY A 237 0.75 6.47 -8.46
CA GLY A 237 1.51 5.67 -7.52
C GLY A 237 2.84 6.29 -7.10
N ALA A 238 3.60 5.53 -6.32
CA ALA A 238 4.98 5.86 -6.03
C ALA A 238 5.83 5.77 -7.30
N LEU A 239 6.95 6.50 -7.32
CA LEU A 239 7.90 6.52 -8.43
C LEU A 239 9.25 6.02 -7.92
N ASN A 240 9.32 4.72 -7.60
CA ASN A 240 10.53 4.05 -7.14
C ASN A 240 10.95 2.98 -8.17
N PRO A 241 12.15 2.40 -8.06
CA PRO A 241 12.62 1.41 -9.03
C PRO A 241 11.71 0.20 -9.23
N GLN A 242 11.00 -0.25 -8.16
CA GLN A 242 10.10 -1.40 -8.23
C GLN A 242 8.77 -1.12 -8.93
N ASP A 243 8.41 0.15 -9.10
CA ASP A 243 7.11 0.54 -9.65
C ASP A 243 7.10 0.57 -11.20
N GLY A 244 8.23 0.28 -11.86
CA GLY A 244 8.33 0.01 -13.29
C GLY A 244 7.93 1.14 -14.24
N VAL A 245 7.92 2.39 -13.78
CA VAL A 245 7.55 3.53 -14.64
C VAL A 245 8.54 3.74 -15.78
N ASP A 246 9.77 3.26 -15.65
CA ASP A 246 10.75 3.20 -16.72
C ASP A 246 10.34 2.24 -17.86
N TYR A 247 9.72 1.08 -17.53
CA TYR A 247 9.10 0.19 -18.52
C TYR A 247 7.96 0.90 -19.22
N LEU A 248 7.11 1.66 -18.50
CA LEU A 248 6.05 2.45 -19.12
C LEU A 248 6.63 3.46 -20.12
N LEU A 249 7.63 4.24 -19.74
CA LEU A 249 8.24 5.24 -20.63
C LEU A 249 8.82 4.60 -21.90
N ARG A 250 9.50 3.44 -21.77
CA ARG A 250 10.00 2.71 -22.94
C ARG A 250 8.87 2.14 -23.82
N SER A 251 7.80 1.65 -23.20
CA SER A 251 6.60 1.21 -23.92
C SER A 251 5.92 2.38 -24.67
N LEU A 252 5.81 3.54 -24.05
CA LEU A 252 5.24 4.75 -24.69
C LEU A 252 6.11 5.25 -25.85
N ARG A 253 7.44 5.09 -25.77
CA ARG A 253 8.31 5.35 -26.89
C ARG A 253 8.03 4.39 -28.07
N ILE A 254 7.87 3.08 -27.78
CA ILE A 254 7.49 2.09 -28.81
C ILE A 254 6.11 2.43 -29.40
N LEU A 255 5.13 2.77 -28.56
CA LEU A 255 3.80 3.19 -29.01
C LEU A 255 3.89 4.37 -29.98
N LYS A 256 4.67 5.40 -29.65
CA LYS A 256 4.83 6.60 -30.46
C LYS A 256 5.64 6.34 -31.75
N ASP A 257 6.83 5.75 -31.61
CA ASP A 257 7.81 5.73 -32.70
C ASP A 257 7.67 4.49 -33.60
N ASP A 258 7.38 3.30 -33.04
CA ASP A 258 7.27 2.04 -33.77
C ASP A 258 5.82 1.82 -34.27
N LEU A 259 4.82 1.98 -33.39
CA LEU A 259 3.41 1.82 -33.73
C LEU A 259 2.79 3.10 -34.31
N LYS A 260 3.56 4.19 -34.44
CA LYS A 260 3.17 5.45 -35.07
C LYS A 260 1.93 6.10 -34.43
N ARG A 261 1.70 5.89 -33.14
CA ARG A 261 0.58 6.51 -32.41
C ARG A 261 1.03 7.84 -31.80
N THR A 262 0.34 8.91 -32.14
CA THR A 262 0.57 10.27 -31.60
C THR A 262 -0.68 10.84 -30.94
N ASP A 263 -1.76 10.09 -30.98
CA ASP A 263 -3.11 10.41 -30.50
C ASP A 263 -3.33 10.04 -29.03
N PHE A 264 -2.26 10.00 -28.23
CA PHE A 264 -2.33 9.77 -26.77
C PHE A 264 -1.64 10.88 -25.97
N HIS A 265 -2.01 10.96 -24.69
CA HIS A 265 -1.29 11.73 -23.68
C HIS A 265 -1.27 10.93 -22.37
N CYS A 266 -0.10 10.75 -21.78
CA CYS A 266 0.07 9.99 -20.55
C CYS A 266 0.37 10.93 -19.38
N VAL A 267 -0.44 10.87 -18.32
CA VAL A 267 -0.24 11.61 -17.07
C VAL A 267 0.24 10.63 -16.00
N ILE A 268 1.45 10.85 -15.50
CA ILE A 268 2.10 10.06 -14.46
C ILE A 268 2.09 10.87 -13.18
N MET A 269 1.22 10.48 -12.23
CA MET A 269 0.95 11.20 -10.99
C MET A 269 1.57 10.48 -9.80
N GLY A 270 2.47 11.16 -9.11
CA GLY A 270 3.12 10.65 -7.91
C GLY A 270 4.54 11.15 -7.72
N SER A 271 5.15 10.76 -6.62
CA SER A 271 6.53 11.10 -6.32
C SER A 271 7.27 9.89 -5.74
N GLY A 272 8.59 9.94 -5.76
CA GLY A 272 9.44 8.87 -5.26
C GLY A 272 10.91 9.13 -5.60
N ASP A 273 11.74 8.19 -5.21
CA ASP A 273 13.20 8.30 -5.34
C ASP A 273 13.65 8.38 -6.81
N SER A 274 12.86 7.82 -7.75
CA SER A 274 13.18 7.76 -9.19
C SER A 274 12.62 8.92 -10.01
N LEU A 275 11.88 9.88 -9.42
CA LEU A 275 11.19 10.93 -10.19
C LEU A 275 12.12 11.70 -11.13
N GLN A 276 13.33 12.08 -10.67
CA GLN A 276 14.25 12.84 -11.52
C GLN A 276 14.83 11.97 -12.63
N ASP A 277 15.23 10.76 -12.33
CA ASP A 277 15.75 9.80 -13.33
C ASP A 277 14.69 9.50 -14.41
N LEU A 278 13.42 9.41 -14.03
CA LEU A 278 12.30 9.19 -14.95
C LEU A 278 12.04 10.42 -15.84
N ARG A 279 12.20 11.65 -15.33
CA ARG A 279 12.13 12.88 -16.14
C ARG A 279 13.24 12.91 -17.19
N ASP A 280 14.46 12.60 -16.75
CA ASP A 280 15.63 12.56 -17.63
C ASP A 280 15.44 11.46 -18.71
N LEU A 281 14.93 10.30 -18.34
CA LEU A 281 14.60 9.22 -19.29
C LEU A 281 13.50 9.65 -20.28
N SER A 282 12.44 10.31 -19.82
CA SER A 282 11.35 10.79 -20.67
C SER A 282 11.89 11.76 -21.74
N SER A 283 12.76 12.69 -21.36
CA SER A 283 13.39 13.62 -22.29
C SER A 283 14.35 12.92 -23.27
N GLN A 284 15.17 11.96 -22.80
CA GLN A 284 16.03 11.14 -23.66
C GLN A 284 15.23 10.36 -24.71
N LEU A 285 14.05 9.84 -24.33
CA LEU A 285 13.12 9.13 -25.20
C LEU A 285 12.24 10.07 -26.06
N LYS A 286 12.43 11.39 -25.93
CA LYS A 286 11.68 12.43 -26.66
C LYS A 286 10.15 12.33 -26.46
N LEU A 287 9.73 12.11 -25.23
CA LEU A 287 8.32 11.94 -24.86
C LEU A 287 7.68 13.23 -24.30
N ASP A 288 8.40 14.34 -24.20
CA ASP A 288 7.97 15.60 -23.56
C ASP A 288 6.62 16.14 -24.09
N ASN A 289 6.29 15.85 -25.37
CA ASN A 289 5.03 16.28 -25.99
C ASN A 289 3.81 15.38 -25.69
N CYS A 290 4.02 14.20 -25.08
CA CYS A 290 2.96 13.22 -24.86
C CYS A 290 2.99 12.55 -23.48
N VAL A 291 3.96 12.90 -22.64
CA VAL A 291 4.07 12.40 -21.26
C VAL A 291 4.25 13.59 -20.30
N GLU A 292 3.48 13.57 -19.22
CA GLU A 292 3.56 14.54 -18.13
C GLU A 292 3.85 13.81 -16.81
N LEU A 293 5.02 14.06 -16.18
CA LEU A 293 5.35 13.60 -14.84
C LEU A 293 5.07 14.73 -13.85
N THR A 294 3.89 14.70 -13.23
CA THR A 294 3.40 15.79 -12.39
C THR A 294 4.17 15.95 -11.08
N GLY A 295 4.77 14.87 -10.58
CA GLY A 295 5.19 14.83 -9.19
C GLY A 295 3.97 14.69 -8.26
N PHE A 296 4.14 15.08 -6.99
CA PHE A 296 3.05 15.11 -6.03
C PHE A 296 2.06 16.24 -6.37
N ILE A 297 0.78 15.90 -6.49
CA ILE A 297 -0.33 16.84 -6.74
C ILE A 297 -1.38 16.72 -5.65
N ALA A 298 -2.27 17.70 -5.58
CA ALA A 298 -3.39 17.69 -4.64
C ALA A 298 -4.38 16.55 -4.97
N GLU A 299 -5.05 16.02 -3.96
CA GLU A 299 -5.98 14.89 -4.11
C GLU A 299 -7.12 15.19 -5.09
N ASP A 300 -7.68 16.41 -5.07
CA ASP A 300 -8.75 16.79 -5.99
C ASP A 300 -8.28 16.83 -7.45
N GLU A 301 -7.05 17.27 -7.71
CA GLU A 301 -6.44 17.26 -9.03
C GLU A 301 -6.16 15.84 -9.49
N LEU A 302 -5.62 14.98 -8.61
CA LEU A 302 -5.40 13.56 -8.90
C LEU A 302 -6.71 12.89 -9.31
N ARG A 303 -7.78 13.07 -8.54
CA ARG A 303 -9.09 12.50 -8.82
C ARG A 303 -9.67 13.01 -10.14
N SER A 304 -9.53 14.31 -10.42
CA SER A 304 -9.99 14.93 -11.65
C SER A 304 -9.24 14.38 -12.89
N ASN A 305 -7.93 14.19 -12.78
CA ASN A 305 -7.11 13.60 -13.84
C ASN A 305 -7.44 12.11 -14.03
N LEU A 306 -7.58 11.34 -12.95
CA LEU A 306 -7.99 9.93 -13.01
C LEU A 306 -9.40 9.78 -13.62
N ALA A 307 -10.34 10.66 -13.29
CA ALA A 307 -11.67 10.67 -13.89
C ALA A 307 -11.61 10.95 -15.41
N ALA A 308 -10.64 11.76 -15.86
CA ALA A 308 -10.42 12.04 -17.28
C ALA A 308 -9.70 10.90 -18.03
N ALA A 309 -9.12 9.92 -17.36
CA ALA A 309 -8.40 8.82 -18.02
C ALA A 309 -9.34 7.94 -18.86
N ASP A 310 -8.86 7.51 -20.03
CA ASP A 310 -9.49 6.49 -20.86
C ASP A 310 -8.95 5.09 -20.56
N ILE A 311 -7.66 5.01 -20.17
CA ILE A 311 -6.94 3.77 -19.85
C ILE A 311 -6.02 4.07 -18.65
N CYS A 312 -6.04 3.20 -17.65
CA CYS A 312 -5.03 3.21 -16.60
C CYS A 312 -3.94 2.17 -16.89
N VAL A 313 -2.73 2.44 -16.44
CA VAL A 313 -1.57 1.57 -16.70
C VAL A 313 -0.89 1.17 -15.41
N ASP A 314 -0.49 -0.10 -15.32
CA ASP A 314 0.24 -0.65 -14.20
C ASP A 314 1.47 -1.42 -14.72
N PRO A 315 2.62 -0.75 -14.82
CA PRO A 315 3.82 -1.30 -15.43
C PRO A 315 4.73 -2.05 -14.44
N ASP A 316 4.22 -2.46 -13.27
CA ASP A 316 5.00 -3.12 -12.24
C ASP A 316 5.66 -4.39 -12.81
N PRO A 317 7.02 -4.46 -12.90
CA PRO A 317 7.70 -5.57 -13.53
C PRO A 317 7.66 -6.82 -12.65
N SER A 318 7.70 -8.01 -13.28
CA SER A 318 7.88 -9.25 -12.52
C SER A 318 9.20 -9.22 -11.75
N SER A 319 9.08 -9.43 -10.48
CA SER A 319 10.17 -9.49 -9.51
C SER A 319 9.72 -10.29 -8.28
N PRO A 320 10.65 -10.77 -7.42
CA PRO A 320 10.28 -11.48 -6.20
C PRO A 320 9.36 -10.69 -5.25
N LEU A 321 9.38 -9.36 -5.33
CA LEU A 321 8.48 -8.49 -4.59
C LEU A 321 7.12 -8.35 -5.28
N ASN A 322 7.13 -7.96 -6.55
CA ASN A 322 5.91 -7.59 -7.27
C ASN A 322 5.02 -8.80 -7.56
N ASP A 323 5.60 -9.98 -7.81
CA ASP A 323 4.86 -11.22 -8.10
C ASP A 323 3.94 -11.66 -6.96
N VAL A 324 4.20 -11.19 -5.75
CA VAL A 324 3.43 -11.53 -4.54
C VAL A 324 2.69 -10.33 -3.94
N SER A 325 2.89 -9.12 -4.45
CA SER A 325 2.33 -7.89 -3.89
C SER A 325 0.97 -7.53 -4.50
N THR A 326 0.08 -6.98 -3.68
CA THR A 326 -1.21 -6.44 -4.12
C THR A 326 -1.14 -4.91 -4.08
N TRP A 327 -1.33 -4.28 -5.22
CA TRP A 327 -1.23 -2.83 -5.36
C TRP A 327 -2.60 -2.17 -5.24
N ILE A 328 -2.72 -1.18 -4.37
CA ILE A 328 -3.97 -0.44 -4.13
C ILE A 328 -4.43 0.31 -5.39
N LYS A 329 -3.50 0.81 -6.20
CA LYS A 329 -3.79 1.53 -7.46
C LYS A 329 -4.70 0.74 -8.41
N ILE A 330 -4.54 -0.58 -8.48
CA ILE A 330 -5.40 -1.46 -9.30
C ILE A 330 -6.86 -1.33 -8.86
N MET A 331 -7.12 -1.40 -7.56
CA MET A 331 -8.49 -1.28 -7.02
C MET A 331 -9.04 0.14 -7.19
N GLU A 332 -8.19 1.16 -7.08
CA GLU A 332 -8.57 2.56 -7.34
C GLU A 332 -8.95 2.79 -8.81
N TYR A 333 -8.21 2.20 -9.76
CA TYR A 333 -8.57 2.24 -11.18
C TYR A 333 -9.91 1.56 -11.45
N MET A 334 -10.09 0.35 -10.90
CA MET A 334 -11.34 -0.41 -11.00
C MET A 334 -12.52 0.35 -10.41
N ALA A 335 -12.38 0.94 -9.21
CA ALA A 335 -13.42 1.73 -8.55
C ALA A 335 -13.86 2.93 -9.39
N ASN A 336 -12.93 3.53 -10.14
CA ASN A 336 -13.22 4.61 -11.09
C ASN A 336 -13.70 4.10 -12.47
N GLY A 337 -13.95 2.79 -12.62
CA GLY A 337 -14.44 2.18 -13.87
C GLY A 337 -13.43 2.31 -15.02
N LYS A 338 -12.13 2.27 -14.72
CA LYS A 338 -11.09 2.40 -15.74
C LYS A 338 -10.56 1.03 -16.16
N PRO A 339 -10.45 0.77 -17.47
CA PRO A 339 -9.76 -0.41 -17.98
C PRO A 339 -8.26 -0.27 -17.71
N ILE A 340 -7.60 -1.40 -17.49
CA ILE A 340 -6.19 -1.42 -17.07
C ILE A 340 -5.37 -2.20 -18.10
N VAL A 341 -4.18 -1.69 -18.44
CA VAL A 341 -3.11 -2.48 -19.06
C VAL A 341 -2.05 -2.75 -18.00
N THR A 342 -1.70 -4.02 -17.81
CA THR A 342 -0.74 -4.43 -16.79
C THR A 342 0.08 -5.64 -17.24
N PHE A 343 1.23 -5.84 -16.63
CA PHE A 343 1.93 -7.12 -16.71
C PHE A 343 1.15 -8.21 -15.96
N ASP A 344 1.21 -9.46 -16.46
CA ASP A 344 0.50 -10.59 -15.87
C ASP A 344 1.21 -11.07 -14.60
N LEU A 345 0.90 -10.41 -13.48
CA LEU A 345 1.37 -10.76 -12.15
C LEU A 345 0.23 -11.43 -11.36
N LYS A 346 0.58 -12.41 -10.55
CA LYS A 346 -0.39 -13.26 -9.84
C LYS A 346 -1.43 -12.50 -9.02
N GLU A 347 -1.00 -11.55 -8.19
CA GLU A 347 -1.93 -10.82 -7.31
C GLU A 347 -2.67 -9.70 -8.05
N THR A 348 -2.08 -9.14 -9.11
CA THR A 348 -2.76 -8.21 -10.02
C THR A 348 -3.86 -8.96 -10.79
N HIS A 349 -3.57 -10.17 -11.30
CA HIS A 349 -4.55 -11.03 -11.97
C HIS A 349 -5.70 -11.40 -11.02
N PHE A 350 -5.40 -11.77 -9.78
CA PHE A 350 -6.43 -12.03 -8.76
C PHE A 350 -7.33 -10.81 -8.53
N SER A 351 -6.74 -9.63 -8.43
CA SER A 351 -7.47 -8.40 -8.09
C SER A 351 -8.32 -7.91 -9.26
N ALA A 352 -7.72 -7.74 -10.45
CA ALA A 352 -8.36 -7.09 -11.59
C ALA A 352 -9.23 -8.00 -12.45
N GLN A 353 -8.89 -9.28 -12.61
CA GLN A 353 -9.62 -10.23 -13.46
C GLN A 353 -9.93 -9.62 -14.85
N GLU A 354 -11.20 -9.57 -15.27
CA GLU A 354 -11.61 -9.01 -16.57
C GLU A 354 -11.52 -7.47 -16.66
N ALA A 355 -11.16 -6.77 -15.60
CA ALA A 355 -10.91 -5.33 -15.62
C ALA A 355 -9.56 -4.95 -16.25
N ALA A 356 -8.66 -5.93 -16.44
CA ALA A 356 -7.34 -5.70 -16.99
C ALA A 356 -7.06 -6.49 -18.27
N LEU A 357 -6.28 -5.89 -19.16
CA LEU A 357 -5.61 -6.54 -20.26
C LEU A 357 -4.19 -6.90 -19.80
N TYR A 358 -3.92 -8.18 -19.69
CA TYR A 358 -2.65 -8.72 -19.25
C TYR A 358 -1.70 -8.93 -20.40
N VAL A 359 -0.46 -8.56 -20.22
CA VAL A 359 0.63 -8.81 -21.17
C VAL A 359 1.78 -9.54 -20.48
N PRO A 360 2.59 -10.33 -21.20
CA PRO A 360 3.73 -11.02 -20.64
C PRO A 360 4.62 -10.07 -19.81
N PRO A 361 5.07 -10.50 -18.63
CA PRO A 361 5.88 -9.63 -17.76
C PRO A 361 7.15 -9.13 -18.43
N ASN A 362 7.51 -7.88 -18.14
CA ASN A 362 8.73 -7.22 -18.56
C ASN A 362 8.89 -7.07 -20.09
N ASP A 363 7.82 -7.21 -20.87
CA ASP A 363 7.82 -6.98 -22.32
C ASP A 363 7.20 -5.64 -22.68
N GLU A 364 8.04 -4.63 -22.91
CA GLU A 364 7.65 -3.26 -23.21
C GLU A 364 6.90 -3.14 -24.55
N ARG A 365 7.23 -4.01 -25.52
CA ARG A 365 6.58 -4.02 -26.84
C ARG A 365 5.15 -4.54 -26.74
N LEU A 366 4.94 -5.64 -26.03
CA LEU A 366 3.61 -6.18 -25.81
C LEU A 366 2.77 -5.25 -24.93
N PHE A 367 3.41 -4.54 -23.98
CA PHE A 367 2.73 -3.52 -23.18
C PHE A 367 2.23 -2.35 -24.08
N ALA A 368 3.08 -1.85 -24.98
CA ALA A 368 2.69 -0.83 -25.97
C ALA A 368 1.55 -1.31 -26.87
N MET A 369 1.59 -2.57 -27.34
CA MET A 369 0.52 -3.17 -28.16
C MET A 369 -0.78 -3.32 -27.36
N GLY A 370 -0.71 -3.65 -26.06
CA GLY A 370 -1.85 -3.69 -25.15
C GLY A 370 -2.53 -2.32 -25.02
N ILE A 371 -1.73 -1.26 -24.86
CA ILE A 371 -2.23 0.11 -24.84
C ILE A 371 -2.92 0.45 -26.18
N ALA A 372 -2.25 0.21 -27.32
CA ALA A 372 -2.81 0.48 -28.64
C ALA A 372 -4.15 -0.23 -28.87
N LYS A 373 -4.24 -1.50 -28.47
CA LYS A 373 -5.48 -2.28 -28.55
C LYS A 373 -6.63 -1.62 -27.78
N LEU A 374 -6.37 -1.19 -26.53
CA LEU A 374 -7.42 -0.50 -25.75
C LEU A 374 -7.71 0.90 -26.27
N MET A 375 -6.76 1.60 -26.90
CA MET A 375 -7.03 2.89 -27.56
C MET A 375 -8.07 2.72 -28.68
N ASP A 376 -8.01 1.64 -29.43
CA ASP A 376 -8.86 1.39 -30.59
C ASP A 376 -10.21 0.74 -30.24
N ASP A 377 -10.35 0.13 -29.07
CA ASP A 377 -11.54 -0.64 -28.69
C ASP A 377 -12.30 0.01 -27.52
N ALA A 378 -13.11 1.02 -27.83
CA ALA A 378 -13.94 1.70 -26.85
C ALA A 378 -15.02 0.80 -26.19
N PRO A 379 -15.69 -0.12 -26.92
CA PRO A 379 -16.58 -1.12 -26.31
C PRO A 379 -15.88 -1.99 -25.26
N LEU A 380 -14.67 -2.49 -25.57
CA LEU A 380 -13.90 -3.30 -24.63
C LEU A 380 -13.52 -2.48 -23.39
N ARG A 381 -13.05 -1.24 -23.55
CA ARG A 381 -12.76 -0.35 -22.41
C ARG A 381 -13.95 -0.21 -21.48
N ARG A 382 -15.15 -0.02 -22.03
CA ARG A 382 -16.39 0.12 -21.26
C ARG A 382 -16.69 -1.16 -20.47
N LYS A 383 -16.68 -2.32 -21.15
CA LYS A 383 -16.92 -3.62 -20.51
C LYS A 383 -15.96 -3.87 -19.34
N MET A 384 -14.66 -3.63 -19.56
CA MET A 384 -13.63 -3.80 -18.55
C MET A 384 -13.84 -2.86 -17.34
N GLY A 385 -14.19 -1.60 -17.59
CA GLY A 385 -14.46 -0.62 -16.56
C GLY A 385 -15.70 -0.96 -15.71
N GLU A 386 -16.79 -1.37 -16.34
CA GLU A 386 -18.02 -1.82 -15.68
C GLU A 386 -17.77 -3.05 -14.80
N PHE A 387 -17.05 -4.05 -15.32
CA PHE A 387 -16.65 -5.23 -14.57
C PHE A 387 -15.80 -4.84 -13.34
N GLY A 388 -14.79 -3.99 -13.53
CA GLY A 388 -13.90 -3.54 -12.44
C GLY A 388 -14.66 -2.87 -11.31
N ARG A 389 -15.56 -1.94 -11.64
CA ARG A 389 -16.37 -1.24 -10.63
C ARG A 389 -17.27 -2.21 -9.86
N ALA A 390 -18.01 -3.08 -10.55
CA ALA A 390 -18.89 -4.06 -9.93
C ALA A 390 -18.12 -5.00 -8.99
N ARG A 391 -16.90 -5.42 -9.39
CA ARG A 391 -16.06 -6.28 -8.57
C ARG A 391 -15.56 -5.57 -7.30
N VAL A 392 -15.13 -4.29 -7.38
CA VAL A 392 -14.73 -3.54 -6.19
C VAL A 392 -15.90 -3.40 -5.22
N GLU A 393 -17.07 -2.99 -5.70
CA GLU A 393 -18.28 -2.80 -4.89
C GLU A 393 -18.72 -4.10 -4.20
N LYS A 394 -18.58 -5.24 -4.88
CA LYS A 394 -19.02 -6.54 -4.35
C LYS A 394 -18.00 -7.22 -3.45
N ASP A 395 -16.72 -7.23 -3.86
CA ASP A 395 -15.73 -8.19 -3.33
C ASP A 395 -14.51 -7.53 -2.65
N LEU A 396 -14.18 -6.27 -3.00
CA LEU A 396 -12.89 -5.67 -2.64
C LEU A 396 -13.00 -4.39 -1.79
N GLN A 397 -14.21 -3.87 -1.55
CA GLN A 397 -14.39 -2.73 -0.65
C GLN A 397 -14.06 -3.10 0.80
N TRP A 398 -13.63 -2.12 1.59
CA TRP A 398 -13.17 -2.32 2.96
C TRP A 398 -14.20 -3.06 3.83
N SER A 399 -15.47 -2.74 3.72
CA SER A 399 -16.56 -3.40 4.47
C SER A 399 -16.64 -4.91 4.25
N VAL A 400 -16.15 -5.41 3.09
CA VAL A 400 -16.11 -6.85 2.79
C VAL A 400 -14.81 -7.48 3.28
N VAL A 401 -13.67 -6.89 2.91
CA VAL A 401 -12.36 -7.48 3.19
C VAL A 401 -11.96 -7.39 4.66
N SER A 402 -12.53 -6.46 5.41
CA SER A 402 -12.23 -6.23 6.82
C SER A 402 -12.86 -7.26 7.78
N ALA A 403 -13.83 -8.05 7.33
CA ALA A 403 -14.45 -9.08 8.17
C ALA A 403 -13.43 -10.05 8.75
N SER A 404 -12.39 -10.39 7.97
CA SER A 404 -11.29 -11.28 8.39
C SER A 404 -10.49 -10.70 9.56
N LEU A 405 -10.38 -9.37 9.70
CA LEU A 405 -9.74 -8.74 10.86
C LEU A 405 -10.54 -9.00 12.15
N LEU A 406 -11.85 -8.89 12.09
CA LEU A 406 -12.70 -9.17 13.24
C LEU A 406 -12.65 -10.65 13.63
N ASP A 407 -12.57 -11.56 12.65
CA ASP A 407 -12.40 -13.00 12.93
C ASP A 407 -11.06 -13.29 13.60
N ALA A 408 -9.98 -12.61 13.20
CA ALA A 408 -8.68 -12.68 13.86
C ALA A 408 -8.79 -12.28 15.35
N TYR A 409 -9.46 -11.17 15.63
CA TYR A 409 -9.64 -10.69 17.01
C TYR A 409 -10.59 -11.57 17.83
N ARG A 410 -11.64 -12.12 17.24
CA ARG A 410 -12.51 -13.12 17.91
C ARG A 410 -11.72 -14.37 18.33
N LYS A 411 -10.86 -14.87 17.45
CA LYS A 411 -9.98 -16.01 17.76
C LYS A 411 -8.95 -15.66 18.84
N LEU A 412 -8.45 -14.43 18.84
CA LEU A 412 -7.42 -13.98 19.78
C LEU A 412 -7.96 -13.80 21.21
N LEU A 413 -9.22 -13.30 21.33
CA LEU A 413 -9.89 -12.95 22.59
C LEU A 413 -11.28 -13.65 22.68
N PRO A 414 -11.35 -14.97 22.86
CA PRO A 414 -12.58 -15.77 22.72
C PRO A 414 -13.69 -15.46 23.74
N GLY A 415 -13.44 -14.67 24.80
CA GLY A 415 -14.45 -14.27 25.78
C GLY A 415 -15.32 -13.06 25.39
N ASN A 416 -15.04 -12.39 24.26
CA ASN A 416 -15.57 -11.08 23.90
C ASN A 416 -16.37 -11.11 22.57
N THR A 417 -17.30 -12.05 22.40
CA THR A 417 -18.08 -12.22 21.15
C THR A 417 -18.93 -10.99 20.84
N PRO A 418 -18.80 -10.36 19.65
CA PRO A 418 -19.69 -9.28 19.24
C PRO A 418 -21.06 -9.80 18.88
N THR A 419 -22.12 -9.21 19.43
CA THR A 419 -23.45 -9.28 18.84
C THR A 419 -23.51 -8.29 17.67
N PHE A 420 -23.23 -8.75 16.47
CA PHE A 420 -23.50 -7.97 15.26
C PHE A 420 -24.95 -8.22 14.82
N SER A 421 -25.81 -7.23 14.97
CA SER A 421 -26.99 -7.12 14.13
C SER A 421 -26.49 -6.70 12.72
N ARG A 422 -26.55 -7.60 11.76
CA ARG A 422 -26.45 -7.23 10.34
C ARG A 422 -27.56 -6.20 10.09
N LYS A 423 -27.21 -4.92 9.92
CA LYS A 423 -28.08 -4.00 9.21
C LYS A 423 -28.08 -4.48 7.76
N GLU A 424 -29.15 -5.17 7.37
CA GLU A 424 -29.44 -5.36 5.95
C GLU A 424 -29.55 -3.97 5.31
N PRO A 425 -28.98 -3.77 4.10
CA PRO A 425 -29.18 -2.52 3.40
C PRO A 425 -30.69 -2.37 3.17
N GLU A 426 -31.27 -1.31 3.70
CA GLU A 426 -32.65 -0.90 3.38
C GLU A 426 -32.69 -0.65 1.87
N LEU A 427 -33.24 -1.62 1.14
CA LEU A 427 -33.75 -1.43 -0.20
C LEU A 427 -34.89 -0.45 -0.08
N SER A 428 -34.61 0.86 -0.23
CA SER A 428 -35.64 1.87 -0.38
C SER A 428 -36.44 1.56 -1.63
N ALA A 429 -37.58 0.91 -1.42
CA ALA A 429 -38.67 0.86 -2.38
C ALA A 429 -39.10 2.28 -2.73
N ARG A 430 -38.64 2.80 -3.84
CA ARG A 430 -39.33 3.87 -4.56
C ARG A 430 -40.29 3.21 -5.51
N GLN A 431 -41.51 2.98 -5.04
CA GLN A 431 -42.70 2.85 -5.86
C GLN A 431 -43.36 4.23 -5.93
N SER A 432 -43.76 4.59 -7.11
CA SER A 432 -44.63 5.61 -7.68
C SER A 432 -43.94 6.79 -8.33
#